data_c19f55a26145c3ffcba6a4ee91c5a73d
#
_entry.id   c19f55a26145c3ffcba6a4ee91c5a73d
#
_cell.length_a   1.000
_cell.length_b   1.000
_cell.length_c   1.000
_cell.angle_alpha   90.00
_cell.angle_beta   90.00
_cell.angle_gamma   90.00
#
_symmetry.space_group_name_H-M   'P 1'
#
loop_
_entity.id
_entity.type
_entity.pdbx_description
1 polymer ?
#
loop_
_entity_poly.entity_id
_entity_poly.type
_entity_poly.pdbx_seq_one_letter_code
_entity_poly.pdbx_strand_id
1 'polypeptide(L)'
;MDYKTACGFLINQGTTSDQNPDAFLVRLKQGKAPVPGQVTNILLALKILFEALRTTPTLDRELVYSLYLLSFESRQLFDAGHQAGVNWPPLLDEDLKRINRAVKSIFAGVWHSQ
;
A
#
# COMPACT_ATOMS: atom_id res chain seq x y z
N MET A 1 13.79 -8.62 4.53
CA MET A 1 12.47 -9.14 4.06
C MET A 1 12.67 -9.79 2.71
N ASP A 2 12.30 -11.06 2.57
CA ASP A 2 12.37 -11.74 1.29
C ASP A 2 11.05 -11.53 0.49
N TYR A 3 11.02 -12.03 -0.75
CA TYR A 3 9.86 -11.85 -1.62
C TYR A 3 8.57 -12.42 -1.01
N LYS A 4 8.64 -13.67 -0.49
CA LYS A 4 7.46 -14.31 0.08
C LYS A 4 6.92 -13.55 1.29
N THR A 5 7.82 -13.10 2.16
CA THR A 5 7.45 -12.28 3.33
C THR A 5 6.86 -10.95 2.89
N ALA A 6 7.44 -10.32 1.86
CA ALA A 6 6.93 -9.06 1.33
C ALA A 6 5.51 -9.22 0.77
N CYS A 7 5.24 -10.30 0.03
CA CYS A 7 3.91 -10.58 -0.49
C CYS A 7 2.90 -10.74 0.65
N GLY A 8 3.22 -11.56 1.64
CA GLY A 8 2.33 -11.77 2.77
C GLY A 8 2.07 -10.50 3.55
N PHE A 9 3.11 -9.69 3.74
CA PHE A 9 2.98 -8.40 4.42
C PHE A 9 2.03 -7.46 3.67
N LEU A 10 2.20 -7.33 2.35
CA LEU A 10 1.35 -6.43 1.56
C LEU A 10 -0.09 -6.91 1.49
N ILE A 11 -0.32 -8.21 1.39
CA ILE A 11 -1.67 -8.76 1.41
C ILE A 11 -2.33 -8.44 2.76
N ASN A 12 -1.60 -8.58 3.86
CA ASN A 12 -2.12 -8.24 5.18
C ASN A 12 -2.42 -6.74 5.32
N GLN A 13 -1.54 -5.87 4.79
CA GLN A 13 -1.76 -4.43 4.86
C GLN A 13 -2.95 -3.98 4.01
N GLY A 14 -3.26 -4.70 2.96
CA GLY A 14 -4.39 -4.40 2.07
C GLY A 14 -5.71 -4.98 2.55
N THR A 15 -5.74 -5.70 3.68
CA THR A 15 -6.98 -6.24 4.20
C THR A 15 -7.86 -5.14 4.80
N THR A 16 -9.17 -5.33 4.74
CA THR A 16 -10.14 -4.48 5.43
C THR A 16 -10.82 -5.23 6.58
N SER A 17 -10.32 -6.41 6.92
CA SER A 17 -10.87 -7.25 7.98
C SER A 17 -10.60 -6.65 9.36
N ASP A 18 -11.61 -6.60 10.20
CA ASP A 18 -11.49 -6.11 11.57
C ASP A 18 -10.60 -7.00 12.45
N GLN A 19 -10.23 -8.19 11.97
CA GLN A 19 -9.31 -9.08 12.67
C GLN A 19 -7.87 -8.57 12.65
N ASN A 20 -7.56 -7.60 11.79
CA ASN A 20 -6.23 -6.99 11.70
C ASN A 20 -6.34 -5.49 11.94
N PRO A 21 -6.55 -5.06 13.20
CA PRO A 21 -6.86 -3.64 13.50
C PRO A 21 -5.72 -2.69 13.15
N ASP A 22 -4.49 -3.17 13.05
CA ASP A 22 -3.34 -2.34 12.72
C ASP A 22 -2.96 -2.40 11.23
N ALA A 23 -3.71 -3.14 10.40
CA ALA A 23 -3.48 -3.13 8.97
C ALA A 23 -3.67 -1.71 8.41
N PHE A 24 -2.89 -1.37 7.41
CA PHE A 24 -2.85 0.00 6.87
C PHE A 24 -4.24 0.51 6.48
N LEU A 25 -4.99 -0.27 5.68
CA LEU A 25 -6.31 0.17 5.23
C LEU A 25 -7.33 0.23 6.37
N VAL A 26 -7.23 -0.69 7.34
CA VAL A 26 -8.13 -0.68 8.50
C VAL A 26 -7.94 0.60 9.30
N ARG A 27 -6.68 1.01 9.52
CA ARG A 27 -6.39 2.24 10.24
C ARG A 27 -6.94 3.46 9.50
N LEU A 28 -6.70 3.54 8.20
CA LEU A 28 -7.23 4.68 7.41
C LEU A 28 -8.76 4.71 7.42
N LYS A 29 -9.39 3.54 7.33
CA LYS A 29 -10.86 3.43 7.38
C LYS A 29 -11.41 3.98 8.69
N GLN A 30 -10.68 3.82 9.79
CA GLN A 30 -11.07 4.30 11.11
C GLN A 30 -10.63 5.75 11.38
N GLY A 31 -10.04 6.42 10.41
CA GLY A 31 -9.54 7.78 10.58
C GLY A 31 -8.28 7.86 11.42
N LYS A 32 -7.53 6.76 11.52
CA LYS A 32 -6.31 6.68 12.32
C LYS A 32 -5.08 6.79 11.45
N ALA A 33 -4.05 7.45 11.97
CA ALA A 33 -2.76 7.54 11.30
C ALA A 33 -2.12 6.15 11.18
N PRO A 34 -1.26 5.93 10.16
CA PRO A 34 -0.50 4.69 10.07
C PRO A 34 0.35 4.47 11.33
N VAL A 35 0.62 3.20 11.63
CA VAL A 35 1.53 2.85 12.71
C VAL A 35 2.93 3.36 12.35
N PRO A 36 3.73 3.87 13.31
CA PRO A 36 5.10 4.31 13.01
C PRO A 36 5.90 3.23 12.28
N GLY A 37 6.54 3.62 11.16
CA GLY A 37 7.31 2.70 10.33
C GLY A 37 6.50 1.88 9.33
N GLN A 38 5.18 1.93 9.39
CA GLN A 38 4.31 1.11 8.53
C GLN A 38 4.46 1.47 7.05
N VAL A 39 4.42 2.76 6.72
CA VAL A 39 4.59 3.21 5.33
C VAL A 39 5.97 2.84 4.81
N THR A 40 7.01 3.03 5.61
CA THR A 40 8.37 2.66 5.22
C THR A 40 8.45 1.17 4.86
N ASN A 41 7.85 0.32 5.68
CA ASN A 41 7.84 -1.11 5.42
C ASN A 41 7.00 -1.48 4.19
N ILE A 42 5.89 -0.79 3.97
CA ILE A 42 5.10 -0.99 2.74
C ILE A 42 5.93 -0.65 1.51
N LEU A 43 6.61 0.51 1.52
CA LEU A 43 7.43 0.93 0.39
C LEU A 43 8.60 -0.02 0.15
N LEU A 44 9.22 -0.52 1.21
CA LEU A 44 10.29 -1.53 1.10
C LEU A 44 9.76 -2.81 0.46
N ALA A 45 8.63 -3.31 0.93
CA ALA A 45 8.01 -4.52 0.39
C ALA A 45 7.65 -4.34 -1.10
N LEU A 46 7.12 -3.18 -1.48
CA LEU A 46 6.79 -2.89 -2.88
C LEU A 46 8.04 -2.89 -3.75
N LYS A 47 9.16 -2.35 -3.26
CA LYS A 47 10.41 -2.37 -3.99
C LYS A 47 10.92 -3.79 -4.20
N ILE A 48 10.81 -4.63 -3.17
CA ILE A 48 11.20 -6.05 -3.26
C ILE A 48 10.34 -6.77 -4.33
N LEU A 49 9.03 -6.51 -4.34
CA LEU A 49 8.14 -7.06 -5.36
C LEU A 49 8.53 -6.60 -6.76
N PHE A 50 8.81 -5.31 -6.92
CA PHE A 50 9.23 -4.78 -8.22
C PHE A 50 10.46 -5.51 -8.74
N GLU A 51 11.50 -5.63 -7.92
CA GLU A 51 12.74 -6.28 -8.33
C GLU A 51 12.51 -7.75 -8.70
N ALA A 52 11.64 -8.44 -7.97
CA ALA A 52 11.36 -9.86 -8.22
C ALA A 52 10.49 -10.09 -9.44
N LEU A 53 9.55 -9.18 -9.74
CA LEU A 53 8.50 -9.39 -10.74
C LEU A 53 8.69 -8.63 -12.05
N ARG A 54 9.72 -7.81 -12.16
CA ARG A 54 9.88 -6.89 -13.29
C ARG A 54 9.92 -7.55 -14.67
N THR A 55 10.31 -8.82 -14.73
CA THR A 55 10.36 -9.56 -15.99
C THR A 55 9.30 -10.66 -16.08
N THR A 56 8.42 -10.74 -15.09
CA THR A 56 7.38 -11.77 -15.03
C THR A 56 6.16 -11.30 -15.82
N PRO A 57 5.69 -12.08 -16.81
CA PRO A 57 4.58 -11.67 -17.67
C PRO A 57 3.21 -11.74 -17.00
N THR A 58 3.07 -12.50 -15.92
CA THR A 58 1.80 -12.67 -15.22
C THR A 58 2.00 -12.44 -13.73
N LEU A 59 0.96 -11.94 -13.05
CA LEU A 59 1.00 -11.66 -11.63
C LEU A 59 -0.11 -12.44 -10.93
N ASP A 60 0.15 -12.81 -9.67
CA ASP A 60 -0.83 -13.50 -8.85
C ASP A 60 -2.03 -12.58 -8.55
N ARG A 61 -3.25 -13.13 -8.74
CA ARG A 61 -4.47 -12.33 -8.59
C ARG A 61 -4.66 -11.76 -7.19
N GLU A 62 -4.42 -12.55 -6.14
CA GLU A 62 -4.56 -12.09 -4.77
C GLU A 62 -3.60 -10.92 -4.48
N LEU A 63 -2.37 -11.04 -4.96
CA LEU A 63 -1.38 -9.98 -4.81
C LEU A 63 -1.81 -8.71 -5.54
N VAL A 64 -2.24 -8.84 -6.80
CA VAL A 64 -2.69 -7.69 -7.61
C VAL A 64 -3.87 -7.00 -6.94
N TYR A 65 -4.82 -7.75 -6.41
CA TYR A 65 -5.96 -7.16 -5.71
C TYR A 65 -5.50 -6.37 -4.49
N SER A 66 -4.57 -6.92 -3.71
CA SER A 66 -4.02 -6.22 -2.55
C SER A 66 -3.28 -4.95 -2.94
N LEU A 67 -2.51 -4.99 -4.04
CA LEU A 67 -1.81 -3.81 -4.55
C LEU A 67 -2.79 -2.73 -5.01
N TYR A 68 -3.87 -3.13 -5.67
CA TYR A 68 -4.94 -2.21 -6.05
C TYR A 68 -5.53 -1.52 -4.81
N LEU A 69 -5.86 -2.30 -3.78
CA LEU A 69 -6.43 -1.75 -2.55
C LEU A 69 -5.46 -0.77 -1.89
N LEU A 70 -4.18 -1.13 -1.81
CA LEU A 70 -3.16 -0.27 -1.20
C LEU A 70 -2.96 1.04 -1.97
N SER A 71 -3.10 1.04 -3.28
CA SER A 71 -2.90 2.25 -4.09
C SER A 71 -4.17 3.05 -4.28
N PHE A 72 -5.27 2.41 -4.61
CA PHE A 72 -6.52 3.11 -4.93
C PHE A 72 -7.40 3.32 -3.71
N GLU A 73 -7.71 2.25 -2.97
CA GLU A 73 -8.60 2.33 -1.81
C GLU A 73 -8.05 3.22 -0.72
N SER A 74 -6.72 3.20 -0.51
CA SER A 74 -6.09 4.05 0.48
C SER A 74 -6.33 5.54 0.19
N ARG A 75 -6.25 5.94 -1.07
CA ARG A 75 -6.53 7.33 -1.47
C ARG A 75 -7.99 7.68 -1.23
N GLN A 76 -8.91 6.76 -1.54
CA GLN A 76 -10.34 6.96 -1.30
C GLN A 76 -10.62 7.18 0.19
N LEU A 77 -10.01 6.36 1.04
CA LEU A 77 -10.19 6.47 2.49
C LEU A 77 -9.57 7.75 3.03
N PHE A 78 -8.42 8.15 2.50
CA PHE A 78 -7.78 9.41 2.87
C PHE A 78 -8.68 10.60 2.54
N ASP A 79 -9.20 10.64 1.33
CA ASP A 79 -10.06 11.75 0.89
C ASP A 79 -11.37 11.79 1.68
N ALA A 80 -11.98 10.63 1.91
CA ALA A 80 -13.21 10.54 2.70
C ALA A 80 -12.98 11.00 4.15
N GLY A 81 -11.86 10.61 4.74
CA GLY A 81 -11.49 11.06 6.07
C GLY A 81 -11.27 12.56 6.14
N HIS A 82 -10.59 13.12 5.14
CA HIS A 82 -10.36 14.55 5.06
C HIS A 82 -11.69 15.31 5.02
N GLN A 83 -12.64 14.85 4.21
CA GLN A 83 -13.97 15.45 4.12
C GLN A 83 -14.76 15.31 5.41
N ALA A 84 -14.50 14.25 6.19
CA ALA A 84 -15.15 14.02 7.47
C ALA A 84 -14.46 14.76 8.63
N GLY A 85 -13.43 15.55 8.36
CA GLY A 85 -12.73 16.34 9.36
C GLY A 85 -11.56 15.64 10.02
N VAL A 86 -11.11 14.50 9.49
CA VAL A 86 -9.92 13.82 10.02
C VAL A 86 -8.68 14.68 9.74
N ASN A 87 -7.87 14.87 10.75
CA ASN A 87 -6.61 15.61 10.64
C ASN A 87 -5.47 14.61 10.42
N TRP A 88 -5.21 14.29 9.14
CA TRP A 88 -4.18 13.33 8.77
C TRP A 88 -2.76 13.86 9.02
N PRO A 89 -1.78 12.96 9.28
CA PRO A 89 -0.38 13.39 9.37
C PRO A 89 0.05 14.15 8.10
N PRO A 90 0.89 15.19 8.23
CA PRO A 90 1.23 16.04 7.08
C PRO A 90 1.93 15.33 5.93
N LEU A 91 2.64 14.21 6.18
CA LEU A 91 3.33 13.49 5.14
C LEU A 91 2.50 12.37 4.51
N LEU A 92 1.30 12.10 5.00
CA LEU A 92 0.51 10.96 4.51
C LEU A 92 0.13 11.12 3.04
N ASP A 93 -0.22 12.32 2.60
CA ASP A 93 -0.53 12.54 1.20
C ASP A 93 0.63 12.15 0.28
N GLU A 94 1.84 12.58 0.61
CA GLU A 94 3.03 12.21 -0.16
C GLU A 94 3.32 10.72 -0.07
N ASP A 95 3.12 10.12 1.10
CA ASP A 95 3.30 8.68 1.29
C ASP A 95 2.36 7.89 0.39
N LEU A 96 1.10 8.30 0.27
CA LEU A 96 0.15 7.64 -0.62
C LEU A 96 0.55 7.79 -2.08
N LYS A 97 1.10 8.94 -2.47
CA LYS A 97 1.63 9.13 -3.82
C LYS A 97 2.80 8.19 -4.10
N ARG A 98 3.69 7.99 -3.13
CA ARG A 98 4.81 7.06 -3.26
C ARG A 98 4.34 5.62 -3.41
N ILE A 99 3.35 5.21 -2.60
CA ILE A 99 2.76 3.87 -2.71
C ILE A 99 2.15 3.69 -4.10
N ASN A 100 1.40 4.67 -4.58
CA ASN A 100 0.78 4.62 -5.89
C ASN A 100 1.83 4.45 -7.00
N ARG A 101 2.91 5.23 -6.96
CA ARG A 101 3.99 5.14 -7.95
C ARG A 101 4.68 3.78 -7.92
N ALA A 102 4.90 3.23 -6.72
CA ALA A 102 5.52 1.91 -6.59
C ALA A 102 4.63 0.81 -7.16
N VAL A 103 3.33 0.86 -6.88
CA VAL A 103 2.37 -0.11 -7.44
C VAL A 103 2.32 0.02 -8.97
N LYS A 104 2.27 1.24 -9.49
CA LYS A 104 2.30 1.50 -10.93
C LYS A 104 3.57 0.88 -11.56
N SER A 105 4.71 1.03 -10.89
CA SER A 105 5.98 0.47 -11.36
C SER A 105 5.92 -1.04 -11.47
N ILE A 106 5.31 -1.71 -10.47
CA ILE A 106 5.15 -3.17 -10.49
C ILE A 106 4.30 -3.60 -11.68
N PHE A 107 3.18 -2.92 -11.91
CA PHE A 107 2.29 -3.26 -13.03
C PHE A 107 2.92 -2.97 -14.38
N ALA A 108 3.74 -1.94 -14.49
CA ALA A 108 4.40 -1.56 -15.74
C ALA A 108 5.68 -2.35 -16.02
N GLY A 109 6.28 -2.94 -15.00
CA GLY A 109 7.57 -3.59 -15.12
C GLY A 109 8.75 -2.63 -15.26
N VAL A 110 8.52 -1.33 -15.06
CA VAL A 110 9.54 -0.28 -15.14
C VAL A 110 9.34 0.66 -13.95
N TRP A 111 10.43 0.96 -13.24
CA TRP A 111 10.35 1.80 -12.05
C TRP A 111 10.05 3.25 -12.39
N HIS A 112 8.99 3.78 -11.80
CA HIS A 112 8.60 5.18 -11.93
C HIS A 112 9.00 5.93 -10.66
N SER A 113 9.96 6.84 -10.75
CA SER A 113 10.44 7.60 -9.59
C SER A 113 9.69 8.92 -9.37
N GLN A 114 8.82 9.27 -10.31
CA GLN A 114 7.99 10.49 -10.23
C GLN A 114 6.62 10.28 -10.81
#